data_ec6979de6e9ce213f740d733b16f421e
#
_entry.id   ec6979de6e9ce213f740d733b16f421e
#
_cell.length_a   1.000
_cell.length_b   1.000
_cell.length_c   1.000
_cell.angle_alpha   90.00
_cell.angle_beta   90.00
_cell.angle_gamma   90.00
#
_symmetry.space_group_name_H-M   'P 1'
#
loop_
_entity.id
_entity.type
_entity.pdbx_description
1 polymer ?
#
loop_
_entity_poly.entity_id
_entity_poly.type
_entity_poly.pdbx_seq_one_letter_code
_entity_poly.pdbx_strand_id
1 'polypeptide(L)'
;MKKLLLKSENYVNCYFLVDKGRCYVVDPGGEKEKLRDYVKENKLEVVGILLTHAHIDHICAIDAFNVPIYIHRKEYEVFIDNYNSGFMNLGKEVPFVLEKLRIILIRDNDILPLNDKKIKAIHTPGHTIGGVCYKYGDDLYTGDTLFHESVGRWDLPTGSLNDLKKSVVHLIDSNDENVRVHPSHGESSTIGDEKIENYFYKEWKAFIN
;
A
#
# COMPACT_ATOMS: atom_id res chain seq x y z
N MET A 1 5.52 13.41 7.29
CA MET A 1 5.64 12.10 6.58
C MET A 1 7.09 11.61 6.63
N LYS A 2 7.30 10.33 6.87
CA LYS A 2 8.63 9.69 6.76
C LYS A 2 8.56 8.63 5.65
N LYS A 3 9.46 8.72 4.67
CA LYS A 3 9.48 7.87 3.47
C LYS A 3 10.91 7.41 3.16
N LEU A 4 11.05 6.16 2.71
CA LEU A 4 12.24 5.64 2.04
C LEU A 4 11.87 5.20 0.63
N LEU A 5 12.72 5.54 -0.34
CA LEU A 5 12.67 4.93 -1.66
C LEU A 5 13.54 3.66 -1.62
N LEU A 6 12.91 2.52 -1.82
CA LEU A 6 13.57 1.21 -1.79
C LEU A 6 13.74 0.68 -3.20
N LYS A 7 14.88 0.03 -3.44
CA LYS A 7 15.14 -0.70 -4.68
C LYS A 7 14.62 -2.13 -4.53
N SER A 8 13.68 -2.49 -5.39
CA SER A 8 13.19 -3.85 -5.57
C SER A 8 13.26 -4.18 -7.06
N GLU A 9 12.23 -4.83 -7.63
CA GLU A 9 12.07 -4.94 -9.10
C GLU A 9 11.88 -3.58 -9.75
N ASN A 10 11.08 -2.74 -9.07
CA ASN A 10 10.93 -1.32 -9.33
C ASN A 10 11.34 -0.53 -8.08
N TYR A 11 11.47 0.79 -8.20
CA TYR A 11 11.61 1.63 -7.03
C TYR A 11 10.25 1.79 -6.36
N VAL A 12 10.16 1.40 -5.08
CA VAL A 12 8.95 1.50 -4.28
C VAL A 12 9.13 2.50 -3.14
N ASN A 13 8.12 3.31 -2.91
CA ASN A 13 8.03 4.19 -1.75
C ASN A 13 7.58 3.39 -0.52
N CYS A 14 8.45 3.17 0.43
CA CYS A 14 8.10 2.61 1.73
C CYS A 14 7.85 3.73 2.73
N TYR A 15 6.70 3.69 3.41
CA TYR A 15 6.31 4.75 4.34
C TYR A 15 6.34 4.28 5.80
N PHE A 16 6.60 5.24 6.69
CA PHE A 16 6.57 5.03 8.14
C PHE A 16 5.48 5.93 8.73
N LEU A 17 4.39 5.32 9.20
CA LEU A 17 3.33 6.01 9.91
C LEU A 17 3.72 6.09 11.38
N VAL A 18 4.18 7.26 11.82
CA VAL A 18 4.84 7.44 13.11
C VAL A 18 3.97 8.22 14.08
N ASP A 19 3.87 7.73 15.31
CA ASP A 19 3.36 8.47 16.47
C ASP A 19 4.15 8.13 17.73
N LYS A 20 4.63 9.13 18.46
CA LYS A 20 5.37 9.01 19.75
C LYS A 20 6.48 7.94 19.73
N GLY A 21 7.26 7.86 18.63
CA GLY A 21 8.37 6.91 18.49
C GLY A 21 7.97 5.49 18.04
N ARG A 22 6.69 5.16 18.01
CA ARG A 22 6.16 3.89 17.44
C ARG A 22 5.74 4.09 16.01
N CYS A 23 5.87 3.05 15.19
CA CYS A 23 5.45 3.15 13.79
C CYS A 23 4.91 1.85 13.20
N TYR A 24 4.02 1.99 12.22
CA TYR A 24 3.80 0.99 11.19
C TYR A 24 4.68 1.28 9.98
N VAL A 25 5.12 0.20 9.30
CA VAL A 25 5.83 0.26 8.02
C VAL A 25 4.87 -0.15 6.92
N VAL A 26 4.73 0.68 5.88
CA VAL A 26 3.87 0.38 4.72
C VAL A 26 4.76 -0.06 3.57
N ASP A 27 4.44 -1.21 2.99
CA ASP A 27 5.08 -1.78 1.80
C ASP A 27 6.62 -1.83 1.87
N PRO A 28 7.20 -2.68 2.74
CA PRO A 28 8.66 -2.87 2.79
C PRO A 28 9.11 -3.74 1.61
N GLY A 29 9.22 -3.15 0.42
CA GLY A 29 9.42 -3.85 -0.84
C GLY A 29 10.85 -4.31 -1.13
N GLY A 30 11.85 -3.94 -0.33
CA GLY A 30 13.25 -4.32 -0.57
C GLY A 30 14.21 -3.76 0.47
N GLU A 31 15.52 -3.98 0.23
CA GLU A 31 16.63 -3.39 1.01
C GLU A 31 16.46 -3.50 2.54
N LYS A 32 16.32 -4.72 3.06
CA LYS A 32 16.09 -5.02 4.49
C LYS A 32 17.00 -4.24 5.44
N GLU A 33 18.29 -4.18 5.14
CA GLU A 33 19.27 -3.51 6.01
C GLU A 33 19.04 -1.99 6.04
N LYS A 34 18.74 -1.38 4.90
CA LYS A 34 18.39 0.04 4.83
C LYS A 34 17.16 0.39 5.68
N LEU A 35 16.14 -0.50 5.69
CA LEU A 35 14.98 -0.36 6.57
C LEU A 35 15.35 -0.43 8.04
N ARG A 36 16.18 -1.41 8.43
CA ARG A 36 16.65 -1.59 9.81
C ARG A 36 17.49 -0.40 10.30
N ASP A 37 18.42 0.06 9.46
CA ASP A 37 19.27 1.21 9.76
C ASP A 37 18.42 2.47 9.94
N TYR A 38 17.46 2.71 9.05
CA TYR A 38 16.54 3.85 9.16
C TYR A 38 15.75 3.82 10.48
N VAL A 39 15.19 2.67 10.85
CA VAL A 39 14.45 2.49 12.12
C VAL A 39 15.35 2.77 13.32
N LYS A 40 16.57 2.24 13.31
CA LYS A 40 17.58 2.45 14.39
C LYS A 40 18.00 3.91 14.51
N GLU A 41 18.37 4.55 13.40
CA GLU A 41 18.80 5.96 13.37
C GLU A 41 17.71 6.91 13.86
N ASN A 42 16.46 6.62 13.51
CA ASN A 42 15.31 7.43 13.93
C ASN A 42 14.72 7.02 15.29
N LYS A 43 15.32 6.04 15.97
CA LYS A 43 14.88 5.51 17.27
C LYS A 43 13.39 5.12 17.26
N LEU A 44 12.96 4.40 16.21
CA LEU A 44 11.59 3.96 16.05
C LEU A 44 11.38 2.54 16.58
N GLU A 45 10.22 2.29 17.18
CA GLU A 45 9.69 0.98 17.50
C GLU A 45 8.69 0.57 16.40
N VAL A 46 9.05 -0.41 15.58
CA VAL A 46 8.13 -0.96 14.58
C VAL A 46 7.11 -1.87 15.29
N VAL A 47 5.83 -1.56 15.15
CA VAL A 47 4.73 -2.30 15.80
C VAL A 47 3.96 -3.20 14.84
N GLY A 48 4.15 -3.03 13.54
CA GLY A 48 3.54 -3.85 12.50
C GLY A 48 3.91 -3.37 11.11
N ILE A 49 3.60 -4.21 10.13
CA ILE A 49 3.72 -3.92 8.70
C ILE A 49 2.31 -3.86 8.12
N LEU A 50 2.03 -2.86 7.29
CA LEU A 50 0.79 -2.70 6.55
C LEU A 50 1.08 -2.95 5.08
N LEU A 51 0.44 -3.95 4.48
CA LEU A 51 0.56 -4.20 3.05
C LEU A 51 -0.63 -3.56 2.33
N THR A 52 -0.33 -2.72 1.34
CA THR A 52 -1.37 -2.21 0.43
C THR A 52 -1.84 -3.32 -0.50
N HIS A 53 -0.93 -4.14 -0.98
CA HIS A 53 -1.18 -5.35 -1.76
C HIS A 53 0.08 -6.25 -1.74
N ALA A 54 0.04 -7.40 -2.43
CA ALA A 54 1.03 -8.46 -2.28
C ALA A 54 1.93 -8.66 -3.51
N HIS A 55 2.10 -7.66 -4.38
CA HIS A 55 3.08 -7.80 -5.44
C HIS A 55 4.52 -7.76 -4.89
N ILE A 56 5.40 -8.43 -5.63
CA ILE A 56 6.79 -8.68 -5.24
C ILE A 56 7.55 -7.43 -4.76
N ASP A 57 7.39 -6.30 -5.43
CA ASP A 57 8.05 -5.06 -5.11
C ASP A 57 7.51 -4.35 -3.85
N HIS A 58 6.46 -4.89 -3.22
CA HIS A 58 5.92 -4.41 -1.95
C HIS A 58 6.25 -5.33 -0.77
N ILE A 59 6.62 -6.60 -1.03
CA ILE A 59 6.72 -7.62 0.02
C ILE A 59 8.13 -8.22 0.20
N CYS A 60 9.13 -7.89 -0.62
CA CYS A 60 10.45 -8.53 -0.58
C CYS A 60 11.20 -8.37 0.76
N ALA A 61 10.83 -7.42 1.60
CA ALA A 61 11.45 -7.21 2.92
C ALA A 61 10.46 -7.26 4.09
N ILE A 62 9.34 -7.97 3.94
CA ILE A 62 8.32 -8.08 5.00
C ILE A 62 8.82 -8.77 6.28
N ASP A 63 9.89 -9.56 6.20
CA ASP A 63 10.56 -10.19 7.32
C ASP A 63 11.73 -9.36 7.88
N ALA A 64 11.87 -8.09 7.47
CA ALA A 64 12.87 -7.17 8.03
C ALA A 64 12.69 -6.97 9.54
N PHE A 65 11.46 -7.08 10.02
CA PHE A 65 11.08 -6.94 11.43
C PHE A 65 10.22 -8.12 11.88
N ASN A 66 10.43 -8.60 13.10
CA ASN A 66 9.61 -9.67 13.68
C ASN A 66 8.34 -9.11 14.33
N VAL A 67 7.42 -8.62 13.51
CA VAL A 67 6.18 -7.94 13.92
C VAL A 67 4.98 -8.49 13.13
N PRO A 68 3.72 -8.21 13.55
CA PRO A 68 2.54 -8.57 12.77
C PRO A 68 2.53 -7.90 11.39
N ILE A 69 2.06 -8.63 10.39
CA ILE A 69 1.84 -8.16 9.02
C ILE A 69 0.34 -8.13 8.76
N TYR A 70 -0.18 -6.95 8.48
CA TYR A 70 -1.60 -6.72 8.20
C TYR A 70 -1.83 -6.71 6.70
N ILE A 71 -2.71 -7.59 6.23
CA ILE A 71 -3.06 -7.76 4.81
C ILE A 71 -4.57 -7.92 4.68
N HIS A 72 -5.17 -7.36 3.64
CA HIS A 72 -6.58 -7.55 3.41
C HIS A 72 -6.92 -9.03 3.13
N ARG A 73 -8.01 -9.53 3.70
CA ARG A 73 -8.40 -10.95 3.62
C ARG A 73 -8.46 -11.51 2.19
N LYS A 74 -8.86 -10.68 1.22
CA LYS A 74 -8.90 -11.08 -0.20
C LYS A 74 -7.53 -11.06 -0.87
N GLU A 75 -6.56 -10.34 -0.30
CA GLU A 75 -5.20 -10.28 -0.80
C GLU A 75 -4.35 -11.46 -0.33
N TYR A 76 -4.82 -12.19 0.68
CA TYR A 76 -4.06 -13.30 1.24
C TYR A 76 -3.77 -14.39 0.21
N GLU A 77 -4.71 -14.69 -0.69
CA GLU A 77 -4.50 -15.66 -1.78
C GLU A 77 -3.42 -15.18 -2.77
N VAL A 78 -3.38 -13.87 -3.07
CA VAL A 78 -2.32 -13.28 -3.90
C VAL A 78 -0.96 -13.41 -3.20
N PHE A 79 -0.95 -13.16 -1.89
CA PHE A 79 0.26 -13.22 -1.07
C PHE A 79 0.91 -14.60 -1.00
N ILE A 80 0.11 -15.67 -0.90
CA ILE A 80 0.62 -17.05 -0.82
C ILE A 80 0.87 -17.67 -2.19
N ASP A 81 0.37 -17.08 -3.27
CA ASP A 81 0.53 -17.55 -4.63
C ASP A 81 1.69 -16.84 -5.33
N ASN A 82 2.78 -17.56 -5.56
CA ASN A 82 3.99 -17.01 -6.19
C ASN A 82 3.78 -16.53 -7.62
N TYR A 83 2.76 -17.03 -8.33
CA TYR A 83 2.40 -16.56 -9.66
C TYR A 83 1.66 -15.22 -9.57
N ASN A 84 0.62 -15.14 -8.76
CA ASN A 84 -0.19 -13.92 -8.60
C ASN A 84 0.61 -12.77 -7.95
N SER A 85 1.55 -13.08 -7.05
CA SER A 85 2.45 -12.07 -6.46
C SER A 85 3.58 -11.62 -7.39
N GLY A 86 3.82 -12.34 -8.49
CA GLY A 86 4.81 -12.00 -9.51
C GLY A 86 6.17 -12.68 -9.37
N PHE A 87 6.46 -13.41 -8.29
CA PHE A 87 7.75 -14.07 -8.10
C PHE A 87 8.04 -15.09 -9.21
N MET A 88 7.08 -15.97 -9.52
CA MET A 88 7.23 -16.98 -10.57
C MET A 88 7.41 -16.34 -11.95
N ASN A 89 6.66 -15.29 -12.26
CA ASN A 89 6.73 -14.60 -13.56
C ASN A 89 8.10 -13.97 -13.81
N LEU A 90 8.80 -13.57 -12.75
CA LEU A 90 10.14 -12.98 -12.81
C LEU A 90 11.27 -13.99 -12.58
N GLY A 91 10.94 -15.29 -12.44
CA GLY A 91 11.92 -16.33 -12.16
C GLY A 91 12.64 -16.14 -10.82
N LYS A 92 11.97 -15.58 -9.82
CA LYS A 92 12.52 -15.26 -8.51
C LYS A 92 11.99 -16.18 -7.43
N GLU A 93 12.85 -16.43 -6.45
CA GLU A 93 12.48 -17.12 -5.22
C GLU A 93 11.91 -16.14 -4.20
N VAL A 94 10.94 -16.59 -3.42
CA VAL A 94 10.38 -15.83 -2.29
C VAL A 94 11.46 -15.64 -1.22
N PRO A 95 11.81 -14.40 -0.84
CA PRO A 95 12.95 -14.11 0.02
C PRO A 95 12.65 -14.28 1.53
N PHE A 96 11.50 -14.85 1.90
CA PHE A 96 11.06 -15.07 3.28
C PHE A 96 10.41 -16.42 3.45
N VAL A 97 10.27 -16.86 4.69
CA VAL A 97 9.63 -18.15 5.04
C VAL A 97 8.23 -17.86 5.57
N LEU A 98 7.21 -18.23 4.82
CA LEU A 98 5.81 -17.90 5.07
C LEU A 98 5.34 -18.32 6.48
N GLU A 99 5.72 -19.53 6.91
CA GLU A 99 5.34 -20.11 8.21
C GLU A 99 5.93 -19.36 9.42
N LYS A 100 6.93 -18.51 9.19
CA LYS A 100 7.54 -17.66 10.22
C LYS A 100 6.88 -16.29 10.32
N LEU A 101 5.98 -15.95 9.41
CA LEU A 101 5.32 -14.66 9.39
C LEU A 101 4.04 -14.69 10.25
N ARG A 102 3.81 -13.63 11.00
CA ARG A 102 2.58 -13.44 11.78
C ARG A 102 1.58 -12.60 10.99
N ILE A 103 0.76 -13.26 10.17
CA ILE A 103 -0.22 -12.60 9.31
C ILE A 103 -1.50 -12.31 10.09
N ILE A 104 -2.02 -11.08 9.95
CA ILE A 104 -3.30 -10.62 10.47
C ILE A 104 -4.17 -10.18 9.30
N LEU A 105 -5.31 -10.84 9.12
CA LEU A 105 -6.25 -10.54 8.05
C LEU A 105 -7.15 -9.37 8.45
N ILE A 106 -7.12 -8.29 7.66
CA ILE A 106 -7.97 -7.12 7.83
C ILE A 106 -9.09 -7.06 6.79
N ARG A 107 -10.07 -6.21 7.06
CA ARG A 107 -11.24 -5.94 6.23
C ARG A 107 -11.37 -4.46 5.94
N ASP A 108 -12.27 -4.13 5.03
CA ASP A 108 -12.66 -2.75 4.79
C ASP A 108 -13.16 -2.07 6.07
N ASN A 109 -12.75 -0.83 6.26
CA ASN A 109 -13.05 0.01 7.42
C ASN A 109 -12.46 -0.46 8.76
N ASP A 110 -11.59 -1.48 8.78
CA ASP A 110 -10.85 -1.82 10.00
C ASP A 110 -9.98 -0.65 10.47
N ILE A 111 -9.93 -0.48 11.79
CA ILE A 111 -9.17 0.57 12.46
C ILE A 111 -7.98 -0.05 13.19
N LEU A 112 -6.79 0.35 12.81
CA LEU A 112 -5.55 -0.07 13.44
C LEU A 112 -5.07 1.05 14.38
N PRO A 113 -4.87 0.76 15.68
CA PRO A 113 -4.42 1.78 16.64
C PRO A 113 -2.92 2.03 16.53
N LEU A 114 -2.52 3.29 16.63
CA LEU A 114 -1.13 3.70 16.83
C LEU A 114 -1.07 4.75 17.94
N ASN A 115 -0.82 4.32 19.16
CA ASN A 115 -0.99 5.12 20.38
C ASN A 115 -2.40 5.77 20.43
N ASP A 116 -2.46 7.12 20.42
CA ASP A 116 -3.74 7.85 20.47
C ASP A 116 -4.37 8.07 19.08
N LYS A 117 -3.66 7.66 18.01
CA LYS A 117 -4.09 7.83 16.63
C LYS A 117 -4.66 6.54 16.05
N LYS A 118 -5.38 6.70 14.94
CA LYS A 118 -6.05 5.61 14.24
C LYS A 118 -5.63 5.61 12.78
N ILE A 119 -5.38 4.41 12.25
CA ILE A 119 -5.15 4.18 10.83
C ILE A 119 -6.37 3.43 10.32
N LYS A 120 -7.04 3.97 9.31
CA LYS A 120 -8.21 3.32 8.69
C LYS A 120 -7.77 2.57 7.44
N ALA A 121 -8.12 1.30 7.34
CA ALA A 121 -8.00 0.51 6.13
C ALA A 121 -9.22 0.78 5.22
N ILE A 122 -8.98 1.05 3.94
CA ILE A 122 -10.00 1.29 2.91
C ILE A 122 -9.76 0.30 1.79
N HIS A 123 -10.67 -0.66 1.60
CA HIS A 123 -10.56 -1.65 0.54
C HIS A 123 -10.77 -1.01 -0.83
N THR A 124 -9.76 -1.06 -1.67
CA THR A 124 -9.70 -0.44 -3.00
C THR A 124 -9.29 -1.47 -4.06
N PRO A 125 -10.16 -2.45 -4.37
CA PRO A 125 -9.86 -3.49 -5.34
C PRO A 125 -9.72 -2.90 -6.74
N GLY A 126 -8.93 -3.59 -7.58
CA GLY A 126 -8.82 -3.26 -8.99
C GLY A 126 -7.42 -3.39 -9.57
N HIS A 127 -6.37 -2.92 -8.88
CA HIS A 127 -5.00 -3.30 -9.19
C HIS A 127 -4.76 -4.77 -8.79
N THR A 128 -5.16 -5.13 -7.56
CA THR A 128 -5.37 -6.51 -7.11
C THR A 128 -6.75 -6.65 -6.49
N ILE A 129 -7.20 -7.89 -6.25
CA ILE A 129 -8.52 -8.18 -5.66
C ILE A 129 -8.64 -7.70 -4.21
N GLY A 130 -7.54 -7.62 -3.49
CA GLY A 130 -7.50 -7.25 -2.07
C GLY A 130 -6.76 -5.94 -1.81
N GLY A 131 -6.51 -5.11 -2.81
CA GLY A 131 -5.84 -3.83 -2.66
C GLY A 131 -6.46 -2.95 -1.57
N VAL A 132 -5.62 -2.29 -0.76
CA VAL A 132 -6.04 -1.46 0.38
C VAL A 132 -5.29 -0.13 0.38
N CYS A 133 -6.01 0.96 0.59
CA CYS A 133 -5.42 2.23 0.97
C CYS A 133 -5.48 2.42 2.49
N TYR A 134 -4.49 3.09 3.07
CA TYR A 134 -4.46 3.40 4.50
C TYR A 134 -4.59 4.89 4.73
N LYS A 135 -5.61 5.32 5.50
CA LYS A 135 -5.78 6.72 5.89
C LYS A 135 -5.27 6.95 7.30
N TYR A 136 -4.35 7.91 7.45
CA TYR A 136 -3.74 8.30 8.73
C TYR A 136 -3.71 9.82 8.87
N GLY A 137 -4.69 10.38 9.59
CA GLY A 137 -4.94 11.83 9.62
C GLY A 137 -5.30 12.37 8.23
N ASP A 138 -4.54 13.35 7.76
CA ASP A 138 -4.71 13.97 6.43
C ASP A 138 -3.82 13.31 5.35
N ASP A 139 -3.26 12.14 5.65
CA ASP A 139 -2.43 11.36 4.73
C ASP A 139 -3.18 10.11 4.26
N LEU A 140 -3.14 9.83 2.96
CA LEU A 140 -3.72 8.67 2.31
C LEU A 140 -2.62 7.91 1.55
N TYR A 141 -2.29 6.71 2.01
CA TYR A 141 -1.31 5.82 1.40
C TYR A 141 -2.03 4.89 0.46
N THR A 142 -1.83 5.09 -0.83
CA THR A 142 -2.72 4.53 -1.88
C THR A 142 -2.21 3.26 -2.53
N GLY A 143 -0.99 2.80 -2.18
CA GLY A 143 -0.41 1.66 -2.87
C GLY A 143 -0.39 1.92 -4.39
N ASP A 144 -0.83 0.92 -5.13
CA ASP A 144 -0.95 0.98 -6.58
C ASP A 144 -2.41 1.21 -7.05
N THR A 145 -3.24 1.82 -6.20
CA THR A 145 -4.60 2.22 -6.60
C THR A 145 -4.60 3.57 -7.32
N LEU A 146 -4.01 4.59 -6.70
CA LEU A 146 -4.00 5.98 -7.21
C LEU A 146 -2.58 6.54 -7.16
N PHE A 147 -2.09 7.03 -8.28
CA PHE A 147 -0.82 7.71 -8.46
C PHE A 147 -1.03 9.18 -8.80
N HIS A 148 0.03 9.97 -8.74
CA HIS A 148 0.01 11.35 -9.23
C HIS A 148 -0.36 11.37 -10.72
N GLU A 149 -1.50 11.98 -11.04
CA GLU A 149 -2.10 12.09 -12.40
C GLU A 149 -2.35 10.74 -13.10
N SER A 150 -2.31 9.62 -12.36
CA SER A 150 -2.39 8.28 -12.93
C SER A 150 -3.05 7.29 -11.97
N VAL A 151 -3.13 6.03 -12.39
CA VAL A 151 -3.65 4.90 -11.62
C VAL A 151 -2.79 3.66 -11.82
N GLY A 152 -2.88 2.69 -10.93
CA GLY A 152 -2.24 1.39 -11.09
C GLY A 152 -2.81 0.63 -12.29
N ARG A 153 -2.03 -0.29 -12.84
CA ARG A 153 -2.48 -1.19 -13.90
C ARG A 153 -3.48 -2.21 -13.35
N TRP A 154 -4.34 -2.72 -14.22
CA TRP A 154 -5.45 -3.62 -13.89
C TRP A 154 -5.44 -4.92 -14.69
N ASP A 155 -4.44 -5.14 -15.53
CA ASP A 155 -4.29 -6.24 -16.46
C ASP A 155 -3.37 -7.36 -15.95
N LEU A 156 -2.96 -7.27 -14.67
CA LEU A 156 -2.24 -8.33 -13.97
C LEU A 156 -3.21 -9.37 -13.37
N PRO A 157 -2.72 -10.55 -12.97
CA PRO A 157 -3.54 -11.53 -12.27
C PRO A 157 -4.31 -10.88 -11.10
N THR A 158 -5.60 -11.22 -10.96
CA THR A 158 -6.54 -10.66 -9.98
C THR A 158 -6.93 -9.18 -10.19
N GLY A 159 -6.39 -8.51 -11.22
CA GLY A 159 -6.74 -7.14 -11.59
C GLY A 159 -8.15 -7.04 -12.20
N SER A 160 -8.80 -5.88 -12.04
CA SER A 160 -10.14 -5.59 -12.56
C SER A 160 -10.29 -4.11 -12.86
N LEU A 161 -10.43 -3.76 -14.14
CA LEU A 161 -10.68 -2.36 -14.55
C LEU A 161 -11.95 -1.80 -13.90
N ASN A 162 -13.03 -2.58 -13.86
CA ASN A 162 -14.29 -2.11 -13.32
C ASN A 162 -14.23 -1.81 -11.81
N ASP A 163 -13.46 -2.61 -11.06
CA ASP A 163 -13.29 -2.38 -9.64
C ASP A 163 -12.33 -1.21 -9.40
N LEU A 164 -11.25 -1.08 -10.20
CA LEU A 164 -10.33 0.04 -10.10
C LEU A 164 -11.02 1.38 -10.34
N LYS A 165 -11.89 1.45 -11.38
CA LYS A 165 -12.72 2.64 -11.66
C LYS A 165 -13.51 3.07 -10.42
N LYS A 166 -14.24 2.13 -9.82
CA LYS A 166 -15.05 2.39 -8.62
C LYS A 166 -14.19 2.82 -7.43
N SER A 167 -13.07 2.12 -7.21
CA SER A 167 -12.14 2.41 -6.13
C SER A 167 -11.54 3.81 -6.24
N VAL A 168 -11.04 4.20 -7.41
CA VAL A 168 -10.42 5.50 -7.66
C VAL A 168 -11.45 6.63 -7.50
N VAL A 169 -12.63 6.50 -8.13
CA VAL A 169 -13.68 7.53 -8.03
C VAL A 169 -14.17 7.66 -6.60
N HIS A 170 -14.43 6.54 -5.91
CA HIS A 170 -14.83 6.57 -4.50
C HIS A 170 -13.75 7.21 -3.61
N LEU A 171 -12.49 6.88 -3.81
CA LEU A 171 -11.38 7.38 -3.02
C LEU A 171 -11.25 8.90 -3.14
N ILE A 172 -11.33 9.43 -4.36
CA ILE A 172 -11.24 10.86 -4.65
C ILE A 172 -12.47 11.62 -4.17
N ASP A 173 -13.68 11.07 -4.38
CA ASP A 173 -14.93 11.74 -3.99
C ASP A 173 -15.18 11.76 -2.47
N SER A 174 -14.69 10.76 -1.74
CA SER A 174 -14.94 10.63 -0.31
C SER A 174 -13.91 11.30 0.59
N ASN A 175 -12.90 11.97 0.01
CA ASN A 175 -11.87 12.67 0.77
C ASN A 175 -11.85 14.17 0.44
N ASP A 176 -11.46 14.97 1.44
CA ASP A 176 -11.27 16.41 1.27
C ASP A 176 -10.08 16.72 0.35
N GLU A 177 -10.13 17.84 -0.36
CA GLU A 177 -9.16 18.20 -1.38
C GLU A 177 -7.72 18.38 -0.84
N ASN A 178 -7.58 18.76 0.42
CA ASN A 178 -6.29 18.94 1.09
C ASN A 178 -5.67 17.62 1.60
N VAL A 179 -6.35 16.48 1.49
CA VAL A 179 -5.80 15.17 1.84
C VAL A 179 -4.64 14.84 0.89
N ARG A 180 -3.48 14.53 1.48
CA ARG A 180 -2.27 14.20 0.73
C ARG A 180 -2.30 12.74 0.28
N VAL A 181 -2.02 12.51 -0.98
CA VAL A 181 -1.94 11.21 -1.62
C VAL A 181 -0.49 10.74 -1.66
N HIS A 182 -0.22 9.56 -1.15
CA HIS A 182 1.11 8.94 -1.06
C HIS A 182 1.10 7.58 -1.76
N PRO A 183 1.43 7.53 -3.05
CA PRO A 183 1.46 6.29 -3.82
C PRO A 183 2.72 5.47 -3.54
N SER A 184 2.67 4.18 -3.86
CA SER A 184 3.86 3.33 -3.78
C SER A 184 4.89 3.62 -4.88
N HIS A 185 4.48 4.25 -5.98
CA HIS A 185 5.38 4.67 -7.05
C HIS A 185 5.17 6.16 -7.41
N GLY A 186 6.28 6.83 -7.73
CA GLY A 186 6.26 8.23 -8.13
C GLY A 186 6.13 9.24 -6.99
N GLU A 187 5.60 10.39 -7.30
CA GLU A 187 5.49 11.53 -6.40
C GLU A 187 4.15 11.55 -5.64
N SER A 188 4.14 12.27 -4.53
CA SER A 188 2.92 12.54 -3.78
C SER A 188 2.14 13.71 -4.40
N SER A 189 0.82 13.68 -4.26
CA SER A 189 -0.09 14.75 -4.69
C SER A 189 -1.11 15.06 -3.59
N THR A 190 -2.20 15.73 -3.95
CA THR A 190 -3.37 15.89 -3.10
C THR A 190 -4.64 15.40 -3.81
N ILE A 191 -5.68 15.12 -3.05
CA ILE A 191 -6.99 14.77 -3.64
C ILE A 191 -7.48 15.90 -4.56
N GLY A 192 -7.19 17.16 -4.21
CA GLY A 192 -7.52 18.33 -5.05
C GLY A 192 -6.80 18.29 -6.39
N ASP A 193 -5.50 17.99 -6.40
CA ASP A 193 -4.71 17.84 -7.63
C ASP A 193 -5.30 16.70 -8.49
N GLU A 194 -5.59 15.55 -7.89
CA GLU A 194 -6.14 14.39 -8.60
C GLU A 194 -7.54 14.66 -9.19
N LYS A 195 -8.38 15.46 -8.53
CA LYS A 195 -9.67 15.89 -9.10
C LYS A 195 -9.49 16.74 -10.37
N ILE A 196 -8.46 17.56 -10.42
CA ILE A 196 -8.21 18.51 -11.51
C ILE A 196 -7.39 17.88 -12.63
N GLU A 197 -6.32 17.16 -12.29
CA GLU A 197 -5.29 16.75 -13.25
C GLU A 197 -5.44 15.29 -13.68
N ASN A 198 -5.97 14.40 -12.82
CA ASN A 198 -6.03 12.97 -13.13
C ASN A 198 -7.02 12.67 -14.26
N TYR A 199 -6.48 12.28 -15.42
CA TYR A 199 -7.27 11.96 -16.61
C TYR A 199 -8.24 10.78 -16.36
N PHE A 200 -7.77 9.72 -15.68
CA PHE A 200 -8.58 8.52 -15.42
C PHE A 200 -9.77 8.82 -14.52
N TYR A 201 -9.57 9.61 -13.47
CA TYR A 201 -10.66 10.02 -12.59
C TYR A 201 -11.73 10.80 -13.36
N LYS A 202 -11.33 11.82 -14.14
CA LYS A 202 -12.27 12.67 -14.91
C LYS A 202 -13.09 11.83 -15.88
N GLU A 203 -12.44 10.94 -16.61
CA GLU A 203 -13.11 10.06 -17.56
C GLU A 203 -14.07 9.07 -16.85
N TRP A 204 -13.58 8.39 -15.82
CA TRP A 204 -14.37 7.38 -15.12
C TRP A 204 -15.53 7.95 -14.32
N LYS A 205 -15.39 9.13 -13.75
CA LYS A 205 -16.45 9.83 -13.05
C LYS A 205 -17.66 10.11 -13.95
N ALA A 206 -17.42 10.42 -15.22
CA ALA A 206 -18.50 10.64 -16.19
C ALA A 206 -19.32 9.38 -16.51
N PHE A 207 -18.76 8.18 -16.29
CA PHE A 207 -19.44 6.90 -16.59
C PHE A 207 -20.09 6.25 -15.35
N ILE A 208 -19.73 6.65 -14.13
CA ILE A 208 -20.27 6.06 -12.89
C ILE A 208 -21.54 6.79 -12.40
N ASN A 209 -21.75 8.04 -12.85
CA ASN A 209 -22.97 8.83 -12.65
C ASN A 209 -23.98 8.55 -13.76
#